data_c906c323a89983f80d403c423a389ae1
#
_entry.id   c906c323a89983f80d403c423a389ae1
#
_cell.length_a   1.000
_cell.length_b   1.000
_cell.length_c   1.000
_cell.angle_alpha   90.00
_cell.angle_beta   90.00
_cell.angle_gamma   90.00
#
_symmetry.space_group_name_H-M   'P 1'
#
loop_
_entity.id
_entity.type
_entity.pdbx_description
1 polymer ?
#
loop_
_entity_poly.entity_id
_entity_poly.type
_entity_poly.pdbx_seq_one_letter_code
_entity_poly.pdbx_strand_id
1 'polypeptide(L)'
;SPPGSIIKIITAVAGLEEEVVTPSTEYYCPGYTKVGNRNFRCWLKGGHGMQDVKKALISSCDVYFYKVGLNLGIKKYSSWLKKFGIGNSHDYLPFKQKSGVVPDKQFIDKYLNGKFYSGDMVNVAIGQGYLTLNVVQANKIISIIANDGEFVPYKLFDSTNQLNSKKLKIKSKNLRVIKDGLLGVVNDSNGTGFHARDDLLLAGKTGTAQVISKVSSNY
;
A
#
# COMPACT_ATOMS: atom_id res chain seq x y z
N SER A 1 -7.52 9.15 6.75
CA SER A 1 -6.94 8.22 7.75
C SER A 1 -5.75 7.47 7.18
N PRO A 2 -4.86 6.92 8.01
CA PRO A 2 -3.81 6.02 7.55
C PRO A 2 -4.42 4.80 6.85
N PRO A 3 -3.87 4.37 5.68
CA PRO A 3 -4.43 3.25 4.93
C PRO A 3 -4.14 1.88 5.54
N GLY A 4 -3.10 1.76 6.36
CA GLY A 4 -2.63 0.48 6.82
C GLY A 4 -2.20 -0.44 5.67
N SER A 5 -2.32 -1.74 5.87
CA SER A 5 -1.79 -2.75 4.96
C SER A 5 -2.35 -2.77 3.53
N ILE A 6 -3.40 -1.99 3.23
CA ILE A 6 -3.88 -1.84 1.84
C ILE A 6 -2.79 -1.22 0.96
N ILE A 7 -1.98 -0.33 1.53
CA ILE A 7 -0.91 0.36 0.80
C ILE A 7 0.18 -0.58 0.29
N LYS A 8 0.33 -1.76 0.91
CA LYS A 8 1.32 -2.77 0.50
C LYS A 8 1.14 -3.21 -0.95
N ILE A 9 -0.05 -3.05 -1.51
CA ILE A 9 -0.31 -3.25 -2.94
C ILE A 9 0.54 -2.29 -3.76
N ILE A 10 0.52 -1.00 -3.44
CA ILE A 10 1.32 0.01 -4.14
C ILE A 10 2.82 -0.22 -3.89
N THR A 11 3.20 -0.59 -2.66
CA THR A 11 4.59 -0.88 -2.31
C THR A 11 5.12 -2.07 -3.12
N ALA A 12 4.31 -3.12 -3.31
CA ALA A 12 4.65 -4.27 -4.13
C ALA A 12 4.77 -3.90 -5.62
N VAL A 13 3.78 -3.18 -6.17
CA VAL A 13 3.81 -2.71 -7.56
C VAL A 13 5.05 -1.85 -7.79
N ALA A 14 5.28 -0.86 -6.94
CA ALA A 14 6.44 0.03 -7.05
C ALA A 14 7.76 -0.74 -6.97
N GLY A 15 7.86 -1.68 -6.04
CA GLY A 15 9.05 -2.52 -5.88
C GLY A 15 9.39 -3.34 -7.12
N LEU A 16 8.39 -3.94 -7.74
CA LEU A 16 8.53 -4.73 -8.97
C LEU A 16 8.80 -3.86 -10.21
N GLU A 17 8.12 -2.72 -10.35
CA GLU A 17 8.27 -1.83 -11.51
C GLU A 17 9.59 -1.06 -11.50
N GLU A 18 10.09 -0.69 -10.32
CA GLU A 18 11.39 -0.04 -10.14
C GLU A 18 12.53 -1.05 -10.03
N GLU A 19 12.22 -2.35 -10.15
CA GLU A 19 13.17 -3.47 -10.15
C GLU A 19 14.06 -3.52 -8.88
N VAL A 20 13.58 -2.96 -7.76
CA VAL A 20 14.26 -3.10 -6.46
C VAL A 20 14.03 -4.46 -5.84
N VAL A 21 12.99 -5.16 -6.31
CA VAL A 21 12.73 -6.59 -6.06
C VAL A 21 12.20 -7.24 -7.35
N THR A 22 12.40 -8.55 -7.45
CA THR A 22 11.78 -9.41 -8.47
C THR A 22 10.71 -10.30 -7.83
N PRO A 23 9.87 -11.01 -8.59
CA PRO A 23 8.92 -11.97 -8.03
C PRO A 23 9.57 -13.04 -7.13
N SER A 24 10.82 -13.38 -7.40
CA SER A 24 11.60 -14.39 -6.65
C SER A 24 12.52 -13.81 -5.58
N THR A 25 12.51 -12.49 -5.38
CA THR A 25 13.31 -11.88 -4.31
C THR A 25 12.73 -12.25 -2.96
N GLU A 26 13.49 -12.96 -2.14
CA GLU A 26 13.07 -13.41 -0.83
C GLU A 26 13.75 -12.63 0.30
N TYR A 27 13.00 -12.36 1.35
CA TYR A 27 13.49 -11.82 2.62
C TYR A 27 12.99 -12.66 3.79
N TYR A 28 13.89 -12.94 4.73
CA TYR A 28 13.51 -13.61 5.98
C TYR A 28 12.86 -12.62 6.94
N CYS A 29 11.71 -13.02 7.50
CA CYS A 29 10.98 -12.31 8.53
C CYS A 29 11.04 -13.03 9.87
N PRO A 30 11.88 -12.59 10.81
CA PRO A 30 11.96 -13.14 12.17
C PRO A 30 10.94 -12.52 13.13
N GLY A 31 9.93 -11.77 12.62
CA GLY A 31 8.98 -11.00 13.42
C GLY A 31 9.38 -9.53 13.66
N TYR A 32 10.55 -9.12 13.23
CA TYR A 32 11.01 -7.73 13.28
C TYR A 32 12.16 -7.46 12.30
N THR A 33 12.48 -6.20 12.10
CA THR A 33 13.71 -5.77 11.43
C THR A 33 14.31 -4.58 12.16
N LYS A 34 15.62 -4.51 12.22
CA LYS A 34 16.33 -3.35 12.79
C LYS A 34 16.59 -2.32 11.71
N VAL A 35 16.22 -1.07 11.97
CA VAL A 35 16.48 0.07 11.08
C VAL A 35 17.07 1.20 11.92
N GLY A 36 18.30 1.55 11.67
CA GLY A 36 19.06 2.41 12.58
C GLY A 36 19.15 1.78 13.98
N ASN A 37 18.79 2.54 14.99
CA ASN A 37 18.81 2.09 16.39
C ASN A 37 17.46 1.54 16.89
N ARG A 38 16.45 1.35 16.00
CA ARG A 38 15.11 0.92 16.39
C ARG A 38 14.73 -0.40 15.76
N ASN A 39 13.97 -1.22 16.48
CA ASN A 39 13.34 -2.43 15.97
C ASN A 39 11.92 -2.11 15.52
N PHE A 40 11.62 -2.44 14.26
CA PHE A 40 10.30 -2.36 13.67
C PHE A 40 9.70 -3.77 13.63
N ARG A 41 8.59 -3.96 14.32
CA ARG A 41 7.96 -5.28 14.49
C ARG A 41 7.06 -5.61 13.32
N CYS A 42 6.99 -6.89 12.98
CA CYS A 42 5.91 -7.45 12.20
C CYS A 42 4.69 -7.69 13.09
N TRP A 43 3.51 -7.75 12.49
CA TRP A 43 2.30 -8.08 13.25
C TRP A 43 2.35 -9.49 13.84
N LEU A 44 2.99 -10.46 13.15
CA LEU A 44 3.24 -11.80 13.65
C LEU A 44 4.57 -11.83 14.44
N LYS A 45 4.48 -11.99 15.75
CA LYS A 45 5.65 -11.94 16.67
C LYS A 45 6.70 -13.01 16.36
N GLY A 46 6.26 -14.23 15.97
CA GLY A 46 7.17 -15.32 15.61
C GLY A 46 7.80 -15.19 14.22
N GLY A 47 7.35 -14.21 13.45
CA GLY A 47 7.79 -13.99 12.06
C GLY A 47 7.12 -14.93 11.07
N HIS A 48 7.31 -14.62 9.79
CA HIS A 48 6.71 -15.35 8.67
C HIS A 48 7.71 -16.26 7.95
N GLY A 49 8.97 -16.32 8.41
CA GLY A 49 10.02 -17.05 7.69
C GLY A 49 10.38 -16.39 6.36
N MET A 50 10.73 -17.20 5.37
CA MET A 50 11.10 -16.73 4.02
C MET A 50 9.87 -16.25 3.26
N GLN A 51 9.92 -15.01 2.82
CA GLN A 51 8.83 -14.33 2.13
C GLN A 51 9.32 -13.78 0.80
N ASP A 52 8.65 -14.14 -0.29
CA ASP A 52 8.66 -13.43 -1.56
C ASP A 52 7.52 -12.40 -1.61
N VAL A 53 7.38 -11.65 -2.69
CA VAL A 53 6.35 -10.61 -2.80
C VAL A 53 4.92 -11.19 -2.72
N LYS A 54 4.67 -12.37 -3.31
CA LYS A 54 3.36 -13.04 -3.29
C LYS A 54 3.02 -13.50 -1.88
N LYS A 55 3.91 -14.26 -1.24
CA LYS A 55 3.75 -14.73 0.15
C LYS A 55 3.57 -13.57 1.12
N ALA A 56 4.34 -12.49 0.93
CA ALA A 56 4.26 -11.29 1.76
C ALA A 56 2.93 -10.53 1.61
N LEU A 57 2.30 -10.55 0.43
CA LEU A 57 0.94 -10.02 0.25
C LEU A 57 -0.09 -10.91 0.96
N ILE A 58 0.00 -12.23 0.80
CA ILE A 58 -0.88 -13.24 1.42
C ILE A 58 -0.88 -13.09 2.93
N SER A 59 0.29 -13.16 3.55
CA SER A 59 0.48 -13.08 5.01
C SER A 59 0.51 -11.64 5.54
N SER A 60 0.43 -10.63 4.66
CA SER A 60 0.59 -9.22 5.03
C SER A 60 1.87 -8.93 5.82
N CYS A 61 3.00 -9.51 5.44
CA CYS A 61 4.27 -9.41 6.16
C CYS A 61 4.84 -7.99 6.16
N ASP A 62 4.90 -7.34 7.32
CA ASP A 62 5.44 -5.96 7.42
C ASP A 62 6.93 -5.92 7.10
N VAL A 63 7.72 -6.89 7.60
CA VAL A 63 9.18 -6.90 7.42
C VAL A 63 9.58 -6.95 5.95
N TYR A 64 8.87 -7.73 5.13
CA TYR A 64 9.10 -7.74 3.70
C TYR A 64 8.93 -6.34 3.09
N PHE A 65 7.81 -5.69 3.40
CA PHE A 65 7.49 -4.37 2.86
C PHE A 65 8.34 -3.24 3.45
N TYR A 66 8.86 -3.38 4.66
CA TYR A 66 9.88 -2.47 5.19
C TYR A 66 11.13 -2.46 4.29
N LYS A 67 11.63 -3.64 3.93
CA LYS A 67 12.80 -3.79 3.07
C LYS A 67 12.54 -3.26 1.66
N VAL A 68 11.39 -3.57 1.07
CA VAL A 68 11.01 -3.02 -0.24
C VAL A 68 10.93 -1.49 -0.18
N GLY A 69 10.29 -0.93 0.85
CA GLY A 69 10.20 0.52 1.02
C GLY A 69 11.56 1.20 1.15
N LEU A 70 12.44 0.64 1.97
CA LEU A 70 13.81 1.17 2.14
C LEU A 70 14.59 1.17 0.80
N ASN A 71 14.47 0.10 0.01
CA ASN A 71 15.13 0.00 -1.28
C ASN A 71 14.55 0.96 -2.32
N LEU A 72 13.25 1.27 -2.26
CA LEU A 72 12.58 2.24 -3.12
C LEU A 72 13.02 3.68 -2.80
N GLY A 73 13.08 4.00 -1.53
CA GLY A 73 13.21 5.37 -1.04
C GLY A 73 11.99 6.23 -1.34
N ILE A 74 11.89 7.34 -0.61
CA ILE A 74 10.67 8.19 -0.63
C ILE A 74 10.40 8.84 -1.99
N LYS A 75 11.43 9.18 -2.77
CA LYS A 75 11.27 9.85 -4.06
C LYS A 75 10.52 8.96 -5.07
N LYS A 76 10.96 7.71 -5.25
CA LYS A 76 10.29 6.76 -6.13
C LYS A 76 8.93 6.38 -5.58
N TYR A 77 8.86 6.12 -4.29
CA TYR A 77 7.63 5.69 -3.64
C TYR A 77 6.52 6.75 -3.70
N SER A 78 6.82 8.03 -3.41
CA SER A 78 5.84 9.11 -3.51
C SER A 78 5.34 9.32 -4.95
N SER A 79 6.21 9.11 -5.95
CA SER A 79 5.79 9.12 -7.36
C SER A 79 4.74 8.04 -7.66
N TRP A 80 4.94 6.82 -7.16
CA TRP A 80 3.97 5.74 -7.33
C TRP A 80 2.66 6.01 -6.58
N LEU A 81 2.70 6.53 -5.36
CA LEU A 81 1.50 6.95 -4.65
C LEU A 81 0.66 7.95 -5.46
N LYS A 82 1.32 8.95 -6.06
CA LYS A 82 0.66 9.94 -6.93
C LYS A 82 0.12 9.32 -8.24
N LYS A 83 0.83 8.37 -8.84
CA LYS A 83 0.34 7.63 -10.03
C LYS A 83 -0.98 6.90 -9.71
N PHE A 84 -1.13 6.33 -8.51
CA PHE A 84 -2.37 5.74 -8.02
C PHE A 84 -3.44 6.78 -7.61
N GLY A 85 -3.12 8.08 -7.71
CA GLY A 85 -4.05 9.18 -7.45
C GLY A 85 -4.17 9.55 -5.97
N ILE A 86 -3.24 9.13 -5.12
CA ILE A 86 -3.18 9.58 -3.73
C ILE A 86 -2.60 11.00 -3.71
N GLY A 87 -3.13 11.86 -2.86
CA GLY A 87 -2.75 13.27 -2.78
C GLY A 87 -3.54 14.18 -3.73
N ASN A 88 -4.40 13.63 -4.60
CA ASN A 88 -5.23 14.41 -5.51
C ASN A 88 -6.69 14.43 -5.03
N SER A 89 -7.37 15.57 -5.18
CA SER A 89 -8.82 15.65 -5.10
C SER A 89 -9.43 15.00 -6.36
N HIS A 90 -10.61 14.44 -6.23
CA HIS A 90 -11.33 13.81 -7.33
C HIS A 90 -12.54 14.68 -7.68
N ASP A 91 -12.39 15.55 -8.67
CA ASP A 91 -13.41 16.56 -9.05
C ASP A 91 -14.66 15.94 -9.73
N TYR A 92 -14.63 14.63 -10.05
CA TYR A 92 -15.76 13.93 -10.64
C TYR A 92 -16.80 13.43 -9.62
N LEU A 93 -16.58 13.69 -8.32
CA LEU A 93 -17.57 13.40 -7.28
C LEU A 93 -18.28 14.69 -6.85
N PRO A 94 -19.60 14.64 -6.60
CA PRO A 94 -20.39 15.82 -6.30
C PRO A 94 -20.14 16.40 -4.91
N PHE A 95 -19.21 15.84 -4.15
CA PHE A 95 -18.85 16.31 -2.82
C PHE A 95 -17.34 16.46 -2.68
N LYS A 96 -16.94 17.49 -1.94
CA LYS A 96 -15.51 17.77 -1.68
C LYS A 96 -14.90 16.68 -0.82
N GLN A 97 -13.78 16.12 -1.27
CA GLN A 97 -13.04 15.11 -0.56
C GLN A 97 -11.69 15.64 -0.08
N LYS A 98 -11.22 15.12 1.05
CA LYS A 98 -9.84 15.34 1.45
C LYS A 98 -8.93 14.56 0.51
N SER A 99 -7.92 15.22 -0.06
CA SER A 99 -6.99 14.63 -1.02
C SER A 99 -6.05 13.57 -0.45
N GLY A 100 -6.03 13.40 0.88
CA GLY A 100 -5.01 12.60 1.54
C GLY A 100 -3.66 13.33 1.59
N VAL A 101 -2.66 12.66 2.17
CA VAL A 101 -1.29 13.20 2.30
C VAL A 101 -0.31 12.19 1.70
N VAL A 102 0.53 12.66 0.80
CA VAL A 102 1.69 11.93 0.29
C VAL A 102 2.93 12.62 0.83
N PRO A 103 3.79 11.92 1.59
CA PRO A 103 5.04 12.49 2.11
C PRO A 103 6.10 12.60 1.00
N ASP A 104 5.84 13.49 0.05
CA ASP A 104 6.77 13.85 -1.02
C ASP A 104 7.76 14.93 -0.58
N LYS A 105 8.65 15.35 -1.50
CA LYS A 105 9.64 16.39 -1.21
C LYS A 105 9.00 17.68 -0.67
N GLN A 106 7.90 18.14 -1.26
CA GLN A 106 7.22 19.38 -0.82
C GLN A 106 6.67 19.24 0.61
N PHE A 107 6.07 18.10 0.92
CA PHE A 107 5.60 17.80 2.27
C PHE A 107 6.76 17.76 3.26
N ILE A 108 7.85 17.08 2.91
CA ILE A 108 9.03 16.91 3.77
C ILE A 108 9.68 18.28 4.04
N ASP A 109 9.87 19.09 3.01
CA ASP A 109 10.46 20.42 3.16
C ASP A 109 9.58 21.33 4.03
N LYS A 110 8.26 21.30 3.81
CA LYS A 110 7.30 22.19 4.48
C LYS A 110 7.00 21.80 5.94
N TYR A 111 6.87 20.51 6.21
CA TYR A 111 6.35 20.04 7.51
C TYR A 111 7.37 19.30 8.36
N LEU A 112 8.48 18.83 7.78
CA LEU A 112 9.52 18.05 8.45
C LEU A 112 10.89 18.74 8.39
N ASN A 113 10.95 20.02 8.01
CA ASN A 113 12.20 20.79 7.87
C ASN A 113 13.26 20.05 7.02
N GLY A 114 12.83 19.39 5.95
CA GLY A 114 13.69 18.62 5.06
C GLY A 114 14.17 17.27 5.61
N LYS A 115 13.74 16.86 6.81
CA LYS A 115 14.21 15.63 7.48
C LYS A 115 13.22 14.49 7.31
N PHE A 116 13.64 13.43 6.62
CA PHE A 116 12.89 12.20 6.45
C PHE A 116 13.84 11.01 6.65
N TYR A 117 13.57 10.22 7.65
CA TYR A 117 14.48 9.15 8.09
C TYR A 117 14.03 7.78 7.58
N SER A 118 14.92 6.81 7.63
CA SER A 118 14.61 5.41 7.28
C SER A 118 13.45 4.84 8.12
N GLY A 119 13.30 5.29 9.38
CA GLY A 119 12.16 4.95 10.23
C GLY A 119 10.82 5.47 9.72
N ASP A 120 10.80 6.65 9.09
CA ASP A 120 9.60 7.19 8.45
C ASP A 120 9.27 6.38 7.19
N MET A 121 10.30 6.00 6.42
CA MET A 121 10.11 5.22 5.21
C MET A 121 9.47 3.85 5.48
N VAL A 122 9.91 3.13 6.50
CA VAL A 122 9.32 1.82 6.85
C VAL A 122 7.86 1.97 7.27
N ASN A 123 7.52 3.01 8.04
CA ASN A 123 6.13 3.29 8.41
C ASN A 123 5.26 3.59 7.19
N VAL A 124 5.73 4.46 6.30
CA VAL A 124 4.98 4.85 5.08
C VAL A 124 4.80 3.66 4.14
N ALA A 125 5.79 2.77 4.04
CA ALA A 125 5.74 1.59 3.19
C ALA A 125 4.64 0.57 3.55
N ILE A 126 4.16 0.61 4.80
CA ILE A 126 3.06 -0.23 5.29
C ILE A 126 1.76 0.55 5.56
N GLY A 127 1.71 1.82 5.12
CA GLY A 127 0.51 2.66 5.24
C GLY A 127 0.31 3.28 6.61
N GLN A 128 1.40 3.55 7.32
CA GLN A 128 1.42 4.24 8.60
C GLN A 128 2.19 5.57 8.49
N GLY A 129 2.35 6.26 9.59
CA GLY A 129 3.08 7.53 9.65
C GLY A 129 2.36 8.66 8.94
N TYR A 130 3.06 9.40 8.09
CA TYR A 130 2.54 10.61 7.44
C TYR A 130 1.57 10.36 6.28
N LEU A 131 1.45 9.12 5.79
CA LEU A 131 0.60 8.77 4.68
C LEU A 131 -0.87 8.70 5.12
N THR A 132 -1.73 9.44 4.44
CA THR A 132 -3.18 9.34 4.63
C THR A 132 -3.91 9.29 3.29
N LEU A 133 -5.05 8.63 3.27
CA LEU A 133 -5.95 8.62 2.13
C LEU A 133 -7.42 8.55 2.57
N ASN A 134 -8.33 8.77 1.64
CA ASN A 134 -9.76 8.60 1.82
C ASN A 134 -10.23 7.23 1.29
N VAL A 135 -11.49 6.86 1.58
CA VAL A 135 -12.07 5.57 1.17
C VAL A 135 -12.11 5.39 -0.35
N VAL A 136 -12.38 6.48 -1.09
CA VAL A 136 -12.43 6.44 -2.56
C VAL A 136 -11.04 6.15 -3.13
N GLN A 137 -10.00 6.72 -2.55
CA GLN A 137 -8.61 6.42 -2.95
C GLN A 137 -8.22 4.98 -2.60
N ALA A 138 -8.68 4.45 -1.46
CA ALA A 138 -8.48 3.04 -1.12
C ALA A 138 -9.13 2.10 -2.14
N ASN A 139 -10.37 2.37 -2.51
CA ASN A 139 -11.09 1.62 -3.55
C ASN A 139 -10.38 1.71 -4.90
N LYS A 140 -9.90 2.91 -5.27
CA LYS A 140 -9.17 3.13 -6.52
C LYS A 140 -7.93 2.24 -6.65
N ILE A 141 -7.19 2.00 -5.57
CA ILE A 141 -6.02 1.09 -5.59
C ILE A 141 -6.45 -0.30 -6.06
N ILE A 142 -7.51 -0.85 -5.48
CA ILE A 142 -8.02 -2.17 -5.84
C ILE A 142 -8.56 -2.18 -7.27
N SER A 143 -9.35 -1.16 -7.66
CA SER A 143 -9.92 -1.05 -9.00
C SER A 143 -8.86 -1.03 -10.10
N ILE A 144 -7.76 -0.30 -9.90
CA ILE A 144 -6.64 -0.26 -10.85
C ILE A 144 -6.04 -1.66 -11.05
N ILE A 145 -5.84 -2.41 -9.96
CA ILE A 145 -5.27 -3.76 -10.04
C ILE A 145 -6.25 -4.73 -10.70
N ALA A 146 -7.54 -4.67 -10.34
CA ALA A 146 -8.58 -5.52 -10.91
C ALA A 146 -8.70 -5.32 -12.44
N ASN A 147 -8.59 -4.06 -12.90
CA ASN A 147 -8.73 -3.66 -14.31
C ASN A 147 -7.37 -3.57 -15.05
N ASP A 148 -6.40 -4.42 -14.73
CA ASP A 148 -5.11 -4.52 -15.43
C ASP A 148 -4.36 -3.19 -15.59
N GLY A 149 -4.41 -2.38 -14.54
CA GLY A 149 -3.76 -1.07 -14.47
C GLY A 149 -4.65 0.08 -14.96
N GLU A 150 -5.86 -0.20 -15.40
CA GLU A 150 -6.77 0.84 -15.86
C GLU A 150 -7.64 1.38 -14.74
N PHE A 151 -7.63 2.69 -14.57
CA PHE A 151 -8.57 3.37 -13.70
C PHE A 151 -9.76 3.87 -14.50
N VAL A 152 -10.94 3.31 -14.20
CA VAL A 152 -12.22 3.79 -14.69
C VAL A 152 -12.80 4.75 -13.65
N PRO A 153 -13.06 6.02 -14.00
CA PRO A 153 -13.62 6.98 -13.05
C PRO A 153 -14.99 6.54 -12.53
N TYR A 154 -15.25 6.82 -11.26
CA TYR A 154 -16.53 6.50 -10.65
C TYR A 154 -17.66 7.36 -11.22
N LYS A 155 -18.79 6.74 -11.53
CA LYS A 155 -20.03 7.42 -11.83
C LYS A 155 -21.00 7.22 -10.66
N LEU A 156 -21.49 8.31 -10.08
CA LEU A 156 -22.54 8.28 -9.06
C LEU A 156 -23.95 8.46 -9.66
N PHE A 157 -24.01 9.08 -10.83
CA PHE A 157 -25.24 9.28 -11.57
C PHE A 157 -25.00 8.91 -13.04
N ASP A 158 -26.02 8.50 -13.72
CA ASP A 158 -25.97 8.25 -15.16
C ASP A 158 -25.83 9.58 -15.91
N SER A 159 -24.58 10.00 -16.11
CA SER A 159 -24.28 11.23 -16.84
C SER A 159 -23.78 10.87 -18.22
N THR A 160 -24.19 11.65 -19.22
CA THR A 160 -23.77 11.52 -20.61
C THR A 160 -22.28 11.85 -20.82
N ASN A 161 -21.62 12.43 -19.84
CA ASN A 161 -20.22 12.76 -19.92
C ASN A 161 -19.34 11.50 -19.84
N GLN A 162 -18.67 11.17 -20.92
CA GLN A 162 -17.64 10.14 -20.94
C GLN A 162 -16.43 10.62 -20.14
N LEU A 163 -16.22 9.99 -19.00
CA LEU A 163 -15.00 10.20 -18.21
C LEU A 163 -13.90 9.33 -18.83
N ASN A 164 -12.82 9.94 -19.25
CA ASN A 164 -11.69 9.22 -19.83
C ASN A 164 -11.02 8.32 -18.80
N SER A 165 -10.88 7.03 -19.12
CA SER A 165 -10.08 6.11 -18.34
C SER A 165 -8.59 6.49 -18.42
N LYS A 166 -7.85 6.19 -17.36
CA LYS A 166 -6.40 6.41 -17.30
C LYS A 166 -5.70 5.10 -17.00
N LYS A 167 -4.85 4.66 -17.92
CA LYS A 167 -4.06 3.44 -17.73
C LYS A 167 -2.70 3.74 -17.10
N LEU A 168 -2.42 3.09 -15.97
CA LEU A 168 -1.08 3.04 -15.41
C LEU A 168 -0.26 1.99 -16.19
N LYS A 169 0.94 2.39 -16.61
CA LYS A 169 1.87 1.45 -17.24
C LYS A 169 2.48 0.56 -16.15
N ILE A 170 1.92 -0.63 -15.98
CA ILE A 170 2.43 -1.69 -15.10
C ILE A 170 2.65 -2.91 -15.98
N LYS A 171 3.82 -3.56 -15.86
CA LYS A 171 4.16 -4.76 -16.64
C LYS A 171 3.17 -5.89 -16.31
N SER A 172 2.61 -6.56 -17.31
CA SER A 172 1.60 -7.62 -17.12
C SER A 172 2.09 -8.75 -16.21
N LYS A 173 3.39 -9.10 -16.30
CA LYS A 173 4.01 -10.09 -15.40
C LYS A 173 3.94 -9.68 -13.93
N ASN A 174 4.11 -8.39 -13.63
CA ASN A 174 4.07 -7.85 -12.27
C ASN A 174 2.62 -7.78 -11.76
N LEU A 175 1.68 -7.35 -12.60
CA LEU A 175 0.25 -7.38 -12.27
C LEU A 175 -0.23 -8.79 -11.92
N ARG A 176 0.20 -9.81 -12.68
CA ARG A 176 -0.16 -11.22 -12.38
C ARG A 176 0.29 -11.61 -10.98
N VAL A 177 1.55 -11.34 -10.62
CA VAL A 177 2.08 -11.65 -9.28
C VAL A 177 1.27 -10.95 -8.17
N ILE A 178 0.90 -9.68 -8.39
CA ILE A 178 0.07 -8.94 -7.44
C ILE A 178 -1.33 -9.57 -7.32
N LYS A 179 -2.00 -9.83 -8.45
CA LYS A 179 -3.34 -10.48 -8.46
C LYS A 179 -3.31 -11.85 -7.77
N ASP A 180 -2.29 -12.68 -8.07
CA ASP A 180 -2.11 -13.98 -7.41
C ASP A 180 -1.90 -13.84 -5.90
N GLY A 181 -1.16 -12.81 -5.47
CA GLY A 181 -1.01 -12.48 -4.04
C GLY A 181 -2.33 -12.09 -3.40
N LEU A 182 -3.10 -11.19 -4.03
CA LEU A 182 -4.41 -10.76 -3.52
C LEU A 182 -5.45 -11.89 -3.52
N LEU A 183 -5.39 -12.80 -4.49
CA LEU A 183 -6.19 -14.00 -4.51
C LEU A 183 -5.85 -14.90 -3.32
N GLY A 184 -4.57 -15.10 -3.04
CA GLY A 184 -4.10 -15.89 -1.91
C GLY A 184 -4.46 -15.28 -0.56
N VAL A 185 -4.59 -13.94 -0.43
CA VAL A 185 -5.06 -13.32 0.83
C VAL A 185 -6.38 -13.91 1.30
N VAL A 186 -7.29 -14.25 0.39
CA VAL A 186 -8.62 -14.78 0.72
C VAL A 186 -8.68 -16.31 0.64
N ASN A 187 -7.93 -16.93 -0.27
CA ASN A 187 -8.12 -18.35 -0.59
C ASN A 187 -7.01 -19.26 -0.04
N ASP A 188 -5.87 -18.73 0.38
CA ASP A 188 -4.81 -19.52 1.04
C ASP A 188 -5.10 -19.63 2.54
N SER A 189 -4.87 -20.79 3.12
CA SER A 189 -5.08 -21.03 4.57
C SER A 189 -4.23 -20.12 5.47
N ASN A 190 -3.09 -19.62 4.96
CA ASN A 190 -2.24 -18.65 5.64
C ASN A 190 -2.62 -17.20 5.29
N GLY A 191 -3.65 -16.99 4.47
CA GLY A 191 -4.11 -15.67 4.04
C GLY A 191 -4.81 -14.93 5.17
N THR A 192 -4.48 -13.64 5.30
CA THR A 192 -5.07 -12.79 6.36
C THR A 192 -6.56 -12.53 6.18
N GLY A 193 -7.11 -12.81 5.01
CA GLY A 193 -8.53 -12.71 4.67
C GLY A 193 -9.23 -14.05 4.50
N PHE A 194 -8.60 -15.17 4.89
CA PHE A 194 -9.14 -16.51 4.66
C PHE A 194 -10.55 -16.75 5.22
N HIS A 195 -10.90 -16.11 6.32
CA HIS A 195 -12.26 -16.18 6.89
C HIS A 195 -13.35 -15.46 6.07
N ALA A 196 -12.94 -14.64 5.07
CA ALA A 196 -13.87 -13.95 4.16
C ALA A 196 -14.07 -14.71 2.84
N ARG A 197 -13.53 -15.94 2.72
CA ARG A 197 -13.74 -16.78 1.55
C ARG A 197 -15.22 -17.15 1.39
N ASP A 198 -15.65 -17.25 0.15
CA ASP A 198 -16.98 -17.65 -0.25
C ASP A 198 -16.86 -18.65 -1.42
N ASP A 199 -17.96 -19.18 -1.90
CA ASP A 199 -18.04 -20.00 -3.12
C ASP A 199 -17.55 -19.24 -4.35
N LEU A 200 -17.60 -17.92 -4.29
CA LEU A 200 -16.99 -17.03 -5.30
C LEU A 200 -15.48 -16.91 -5.07
N LEU A 201 -14.73 -16.93 -6.18
CA LEU A 201 -13.28 -16.71 -6.15
C LEU A 201 -12.98 -15.23 -5.87
N LEU A 202 -12.83 -14.89 -4.61
CA LEU A 202 -12.56 -13.53 -4.16
C LEU A 202 -11.07 -13.24 -4.06
N ALA A 203 -10.69 -12.00 -4.41
CA ALA A 203 -9.37 -11.45 -4.16
C ALA A 203 -9.49 -10.17 -3.33
N GLY A 204 -8.55 -9.93 -2.42
CA GLY A 204 -8.64 -8.76 -1.54
C GLY A 204 -7.34 -8.46 -0.81
N LYS A 205 -7.40 -7.46 0.06
CA LYS A 205 -6.32 -7.14 1.00
C LYS A 205 -6.92 -6.66 2.31
N THR A 206 -6.56 -7.30 3.41
CA THR A 206 -6.92 -6.83 4.74
C THR A 206 -6.18 -5.56 5.08
N GLY A 207 -6.84 -4.67 5.80
CA GLY A 207 -6.25 -3.41 6.27
C GLY A 207 -6.45 -3.24 7.78
N THR A 208 -5.37 -2.92 8.48
CA THR A 208 -5.40 -2.53 9.89
C THR A 208 -4.64 -1.22 10.02
N ALA A 209 -5.35 -0.16 10.39
CA ALA A 209 -4.74 1.12 10.70
C ALA A 209 -4.49 1.21 12.20
N GLN A 210 -3.26 1.49 12.61
CA GLN A 210 -2.97 1.82 14.00
C GLN A 210 -3.40 3.26 14.24
N VAL A 211 -4.46 3.45 15.02
CA VAL A 211 -4.81 4.75 15.56
C VAL A 211 -4.00 4.90 16.85
N ILE A 212 -3.00 5.77 16.85
CA ILE A 212 -2.34 6.17 18.07
C ILE A 212 -3.36 7.00 18.85
N SER A 213 -4.01 6.41 19.85
CA SER A 213 -4.65 7.21 20.86
C SER A 213 -3.53 8.05 21.51
N LYS A 214 -3.64 9.38 21.47
CA LYS A 214 -2.88 10.20 22.39
C LYS A 214 -3.32 9.75 23.79
N VAL A 215 -2.56 8.85 24.38
CA VAL A 215 -2.57 8.73 25.82
C VAL A 215 -2.15 10.11 26.30
N SER A 216 -3.10 10.83 26.87
CA SER A 216 -2.86 12.07 27.56
C SER A 216 -1.60 11.92 28.37
N SER A 217 -0.56 12.68 28.03
CA SER A 217 0.48 13.02 28.99
C SER A 217 -0.23 13.73 30.14
N ASN A 218 -0.57 12.99 31.15
CA ASN A 218 -0.83 13.57 32.45
C ASN A 218 0.53 14.06 32.98
N TYR A 219 0.61 15.37 33.14
CA TYR A 219 1.38 16.16 34.08
C TYR A 219 2.87 15.84 34.26
#